data_062bcca7e365bedc0778110f712e40d2
#
_entry.id   062bcca7e365bedc0778110f712e40d2
#
_cell.length_a   1.000
_cell.length_b   1.000
_cell.length_c   1.000
_cell.angle_alpha   90.00
_cell.angle_beta   90.00
_cell.angle_gamma   90.00
#
_symmetry.space_group_name_H-M   'P 1'
#
loop_
_entity.id
_entity.type
_entity.pdbx_description
1 polymer ?
#
loop_
_entity_poly.entity_id
_entity_poly.type
_entity_poly.pdbx_seq_one_letter_code
_entity_poly.pdbx_strand_id
1 'polypeptide(L)'
;TRLCIKRVTFELESLALFLSSIGILLASSHSTKTGWVQLASAIIGVIGFCLLLKFIEIPDRVMKWRLIITIAAVVVLGLNLALGKVTHGAANWIVIGPVSIQPSEFVKIAYIFVGASTLDSLLTKKNLTEFIIFTAICIGALFIMSDLGTAVIFFVTFLVIAFMRSGDIKTVILAISAAVFGAMLVLTARPYIANRFAIWGNVWLDPDDKGYQQVRTLIYSASGGLFGTGAGTGGLQNIFASESDLVFGLVCEEMGFIIALLIAVSLAGLVLYARAVTTRSRSSFYSIAACSAAALLVFQASLNIFGSTDILPLTGVTLPFISAGGSSTVSYTHLRAHETPE
;
A
#
# COMPACT_ATOMS: atom_id res chain seq x y z
N THR A 1 -18.88 13.94 -5.22
CA THR A 1 -17.56 14.52 -5.60
C THR A 1 -17.68 15.89 -6.23
N ARG A 2 -18.55 16.14 -7.23
CA ARG A 2 -18.73 17.49 -7.83
C ARG A 2 -19.11 18.59 -6.83
N LEU A 3 -19.84 18.26 -5.76
CA LEU A 3 -20.23 19.21 -4.70
C LEU A 3 -19.05 19.62 -3.80
N CYS A 4 -18.02 18.81 -3.71
CA CYS A 4 -16.84 19.05 -2.85
C CYS A 4 -15.62 19.56 -3.64
N ILE A 5 -15.56 19.32 -4.94
CA ILE A 5 -14.41 19.61 -5.79
C ILE A 5 -14.87 20.35 -7.03
N LYS A 6 -14.46 21.62 -7.15
CA LYS A 6 -14.72 22.47 -8.34
C LYS A 6 -13.81 22.09 -9.51
N ARG A 7 -13.75 20.83 -9.92
CA ARG A 7 -12.89 20.35 -11.00
C ARG A 7 -13.67 19.85 -12.21
N VAL A 8 -13.03 19.90 -13.36
CA VAL A 8 -13.57 19.46 -14.66
C VAL A 8 -13.19 18.01 -14.96
N THR A 9 -12.07 17.50 -14.46
CA THR A 9 -11.54 16.16 -14.73
C THR A 9 -11.55 15.29 -13.47
N PHE A 10 -12.08 14.07 -13.60
CA PHE A 10 -12.21 13.09 -12.51
C PHE A 10 -11.49 11.77 -12.87
N GLU A 11 -10.35 11.85 -13.53
CA GLU A 11 -9.62 10.69 -14.06
C GLU A 11 -9.20 9.72 -12.96
N LEU A 12 -8.57 10.24 -11.90
CA LEU A 12 -8.16 9.41 -10.76
C LEU A 12 -9.36 8.83 -10.02
N GLU A 13 -10.43 9.62 -9.83
CA GLU A 13 -11.67 9.20 -9.19
C GLU A 13 -12.31 8.04 -9.94
N SER A 14 -12.32 8.13 -11.25
CA SER A 14 -12.83 7.07 -12.09
C SER A 14 -11.98 5.81 -12.00
N LEU A 15 -10.65 5.95 -12.00
CA LEU A 15 -9.73 4.84 -11.87
C LEU A 15 -9.89 4.10 -10.53
N ALA A 16 -9.92 4.83 -9.42
CA ALA A 16 -10.08 4.19 -8.11
C ALA A 16 -11.46 3.57 -7.92
N LEU A 17 -12.53 4.19 -8.44
CA LEU A 17 -13.86 3.60 -8.41
C LEU A 17 -13.92 2.34 -9.28
N PHE A 18 -13.27 2.33 -10.44
CA PHE A 18 -13.14 1.15 -11.28
C PHE A 18 -12.42 0.01 -10.54
N LEU A 19 -11.25 0.27 -9.97
CA LEU A 19 -10.50 -0.73 -9.22
C LEU A 19 -11.28 -1.21 -7.98
N SER A 20 -11.92 -0.30 -7.25
CA SER A 20 -12.74 -0.66 -6.09
C SER A 20 -13.99 -1.47 -6.48
N SER A 21 -14.58 -1.23 -7.65
CA SER A 21 -15.71 -2.04 -8.12
C SER A 21 -15.31 -3.48 -8.42
N ILE A 22 -14.13 -3.70 -8.97
CA ILE A 22 -13.56 -5.04 -9.13
C ILE A 22 -13.36 -5.72 -7.77
N GLY A 23 -12.78 -5.01 -6.79
CA GLY A 23 -12.60 -5.54 -5.43
C GLY A 23 -13.93 -5.89 -4.74
N ILE A 24 -14.96 -5.05 -4.89
CA ILE A 24 -16.29 -5.33 -4.35
C ILE A 24 -16.92 -6.55 -5.05
N LEU A 25 -16.76 -6.69 -6.36
CA LEU A 25 -17.27 -7.83 -7.11
C LEU A 25 -16.62 -9.13 -6.62
N LEU A 26 -15.30 -9.18 -6.50
CA LEU A 26 -14.56 -10.34 -5.99
C LEU A 26 -14.95 -10.67 -4.54
N ALA A 27 -15.02 -9.68 -3.66
CA ALA A 27 -15.42 -9.89 -2.27
C ALA A 27 -16.86 -10.39 -2.17
N SER A 28 -17.76 -9.92 -3.06
CA SER A 28 -19.18 -10.34 -3.09
C SER A 28 -19.36 -11.74 -3.65
N SER A 29 -18.52 -12.16 -4.60
CA SER A 29 -18.59 -13.51 -5.18
C SER A 29 -18.19 -14.59 -4.16
N HIS A 30 -17.29 -14.26 -3.23
CA HIS A 30 -16.87 -15.14 -2.16
C HIS A 30 -17.89 -15.18 -1.00
N SER A 31 -18.29 -14.00 -0.51
CA SER A 31 -19.28 -13.87 0.57
C SER A 31 -20.06 -12.56 0.47
N THR A 32 -21.38 -12.64 0.50
CA THR A 32 -22.22 -11.45 0.56
C THR A 32 -21.87 -10.52 1.72
N LYS A 33 -21.47 -11.08 2.86
CA LYS A 33 -21.04 -10.31 4.04
C LYS A 33 -19.76 -9.54 3.76
N THR A 34 -18.76 -10.17 3.16
CA THR A 34 -17.48 -9.54 2.80
C THR A 34 -17.71 -8.43 1.77
N GLY A 35 -18.59 -8.67 0.79
CA GLY A 35 -19.00 -7.65 -0.20
C GLY A 35 -19.60 -6.40 0.43
N TRP A 36 -20.51 -6.56 1.41
CA TRP A 36 -21.10 -5.42 2.13
C TRP A 36 -20.04 -4.64 2.96
N VAL A 37 -19.12 -5.34 3.61
CA VAL A 37 -18.02 -4.71 4.34
C VAL A 37 -17.13 -3.91 3.39
N GLN A 38 -16.80 -4.48 2.23
CA GLN A 38 -15.97 -3.82 1.23
C GLN A 38 -16.68 -2.56 0.66
N LEU A 39 -17.97 -2.65 0.35
CA LEU A 39 -18.76 -1.51 -0.11
C LEU A 39 -18.84 -0.40 0.96
N ALA A 40 -19.12 -0.75 2.21
CA ALA A 40 -19.14 0.21 3.32
C ALA A 40 -17.78 0.90 3.49
N SER A 41 -16.68 0.14 3.38
CA SER A 41 -15.33 0.67 3.46
C SER A 41 -15.01 1.63 2.32
N ALA A 42 -15.47 1.34 1.09
CA ALA A 42 -15.30 2.23 -0.04
C ALA A 42 -16.07 3.55 0.16
N ILE A 43 -17.29 3.50 0.70
CA ILE A 43 -18.09 4.70 1.04
C ILE A 43 -17.38 5.53 2.11
N ILE A 44 -16.93 4.91 3.19
CA ILE A 44 -16.16 5.58 4.27
C ILE A 44 -14.89 6.21 3.69
N GLY A 45 -14.20 5.50 2.79
CA GLY A 45 -13.03 5.99 2.09
C GLY A 45 -13.30 7.26 1.29
N VAL A 46 -14.41 7.31 0.54
CA VAL A 46 -14.81 8.51 -0.23
C VAL A 46 -15.14 9.68 0.68
N ILE A 47 -15.83 9.44 1.81
CA ILE A 47 -16.14 10.48 2.79
C ILE A 47 -14.84 11.04 3.38
N GLY A 48 -13.95 10.16 3.83
CA GLY A 48 -12.65 10.55 4.39
C GLY A 48 -11.79 11.30 3.37
N PHE A 49 -11.80 10.89 2.10
CA PHE A 49 -11.15 11.61 1.00
C PHE A 49 -11.65 13.06 0.90
N CYS A 50 -12.97 13.27 0.90
CA CYS A 50 -13.55 14.62 0.85
C CYS A 50 -13.15 15.47 2.07
N LEU A 51 -13.06 14.86 3.26
CA LEU A 51 -12.62 15.56 4.47
C LEU A 51 -11.13 15.93 4.40
N LEU A 52 -10.29 15.00 3.94
CA LEU A 52 -8.86 15.24 3.80
C LEU A 52 -8.56 16.31 2.76
N LEU A 53 -9.26 16.34 1.64
CA LEU A 53 -9.13 17.41 0.64
C LEU A 53 -9.38 18.79 1.25
N LYS A 54 -10.48 18.96 2.00
CA LYS A 54 -10.78 20.23 2.69
C LYS A 54 -9.74 20.59 3.75
N PHE A 55 -9.10 19.58 4.36
CA PHE A 55 -8.04 19.82 5.35
C PHE A 55 -6.76 20.31 4.67
N ILE A 56 -6.37 19.69 3.55
CA ILE A 56 -5.12 19.99 2.83
C ILE A 56 -5.22 21.30 2.03
N GLU A 57 -6.42 21.76 1.66
CA GLU A 57 -6.67 22.98 0.90
C GLU A 57 -6.00 24.23 1.52
N ILE A 58 -5.75 24.22 2.82
CA ILE A 58 -5.13 25.34 3.54
C ILE A 58 -3.72 24.95 4.01
N PRO A 59 -2.64 25.41 3.32
CA PRO A 59 -1.25 25.04 3.66
C PRO A 59 -0.84 25.37 5.10
N ASP A 60 -1.31 26.47 5.65
CA ASP A 60 -1.02 26.88 7.05
C ASP A 60 -1.52 25.87 8.07
N ARG A 61 -2.65 25.20 7.81
CA ARG A 61 -3.14 24.10 8.66
C ARG A 61 -2.18 22.93 8.62
N VAL A 62 -1.70 22.58 7.43
CA VAL A 62 -0.77 21.48 7.22
C VAL A 62 0.46 21.62 8.10
N MET A 63 1.06 22.81 8.10
CA MET A 63 2.26 23.09 8.89
C MET A 63 2.00 23.03 10.39
N LYS A 64 0.88 23.57 10.86
CA LYS A 64 0.51 23.56 12.30
C LYS A 64 0.24 22.14 12.81
N TRP A 65 -0.38 21.29 12.02
CA TRP A 65 -0.78 19.94 12.42
C TRP A 65 0.32 18.88 12.24
N ARG A 66 1.43 19.21 11.56
CA ARG A 66 2.54 18.30 11.29
C ARG A 66 2.99 17.51 12.53
N LEU A 67 3.32 18.21 13.60
CA LEU A 67 3.80 17.57 14.83
C LEU A 67 2.74 16.68 15.47
N ILE A 68 1.49 17.12 15.50
CA ILE A 68 0.38 16.34 16.06
C ILE A 68 0.17 15.07 15.27
N ILE A 69 0.19 15.15 13.92
CA ILE A 69 0.04 13.99 13.04
C ILE A 69 1.22 13.03 13.20
N THR A 70 2.45 13.54 13.33
CA THR A 70 3.64 12.71 13.59
C THR A 70 3.50 11.94 14.90
N ILE A 71 3.12 12.62 16.00
CA ILE A 71 2.92 11.99 17.30
C ILE A 71 1.78 10.97 17.22
N ALA A 72 0.65 11.33 16.60
CA ALA A 72 -0.48 10.43 16.42
C ALA A 72 -0.09 9.16 15.65
N ALA A 73 0.68 9.28 14.58
CA ALA A 73 1.17 8.14 13.80
C ALA A 73 2.06 7.21 14.65
N VAL A 74 2.97 7.76 15.43
CA VAL A 74 3.84 6.99 16.34
C VAL A 74 3.03 6.31 17.43
N VAL A 75 2.06 6.99 18.01
CA VAL A 75 1.16 6.42 19.03
C VAL A 75 0.33 5.28 18.44
N VAL A 76 -0.23 5.46 17.24
CA VAL A 76 -1.00 4.42 16.55
C VAL A 76 -0.16 3.17 16.28
N LEU A 77 1.10 3.34 15.84
CA LEU A 77 2.03 2.21 15.67
C LEU A 77 2.40 1.56 17.02
N GLY A 78 2.61 2.36 18.06
CA GLY A 78 2.87 1.86 19.41
C GLY A 78 1.69 1.05 19.97
N LEU A 79 0.47 1.53 19.78
CA LEU A 79 -0.75 0.81 20.15
C LEU A 79 -0.89 -0.48 19.33
N ASN A 80 -0.56 -0.45 18.04
CA ASN A 80 -0.58 -1.65 17.22
C ASN A 80 0.44 -2.70 17.72
N LEU A 81 1.63 -2.26 18.09
CA LEU A 81 2.65 -3.15 18.66
C LEU A 81 2.22 -3.75 20.00
N ALA A 82 1.50 -2.97 20.84
CA ALA A 82 1.04 -3.42 22.16
C ALA A 82 -0.22 -4.30 22.10
N LEU A 83 -1.16 -4.02 21.19
CA LEU A 83 -2.48 -4.63 21.11
C LEU A 83 -2.63 -5.58 19.93
N GLY A 84 -1.69 -5.58 18.99
CA GLY A 84 -1.72 -6.42 17.80
C GLY A 84 -1.72 -7.91 18.15
N LYS A 85 -2.66 -8.65 17.60
CA LYS A 85 -2.66 -10.10 17.70
C LYS A 85 -1.71 -10.69 16.66
N VAL A 86 -0.87 -11.62 17.09
CA VAL A 86 -0.02 -12.37 16.17
C VAL A 86 -0.91 -13.28 15.33
N THR A 87 -1.06 -12.97 14.08
CA THR A 87 -1.80 -13.76 13.11
C THR A 87 -0.81 -14.16 12.00
N HIS A 88 -0.56 -15.47 11.86
CA HIS A 88 0.36 -16.02 10.83
C HIS A 88 1.78 -15.42 10.85
N GLY A 89 2.29 -15.13 12.05
CA GLY A 89 3.66 -14.65 12.26
C GLY A 89 3.83 -13.12 12.20
N ALA A 90 2.78 -12.34 11.91
CA ALA A 90 2.79 -10.89 11.96
C ALA A 90 1.76 -10.36 12.97
N ALA A 91 2.15 -9.37 13.77
CA ALA A 91 1.32 -8.74 14.81
C ALA A 91 0.77 -7.39 14.33
N ASN A 92 0.19 -7.33 13.13
CA ASN A 92 -0.16 -6.08 12.46
C ASN A 92 -1.68 -5.80 12.38
N TRP A 93 -2.52 -6.72 12.89
CA TRP A 93 -3.96 -6.56 12.90
C TRP A 93 -4.53 -6.35 14.31
N ILE A 94 -5.39 -5.35 14.46
CA ILE A 94 -6.21 -5.16 15.66
C ILE A 94 -7.63 -5.63 15.33
N VAL A 95 -8.12 -6.63 16.07
CA VAL A 95 -9.46 -7.18 15.90
C VAL A 95 -10.37 -6.58 16.95
N ILE A 96 -11.39 -5.84 16.53
CA ILE A 96 -12.41 -5.23 17.38
C ILE A 96 -13.78 -5.80 16.96
N GLY A 97 -14.24 -6.82 17.67
CA GLY A 97 -15.48 -7.52 17.30
C GLY A 97 -15.38 -8.17 15.92
N PRO A 98 -16.30 -7.88 14.99
CA PRO A 98 -16.30 -8.46 13.63
C PRO A 98 -15.38 -7.71 12.64
N VAL A 99 -14.72 -6.63 13.07
CA VAL A 99 -13.91 -5.77 12.20
C VAL A 99 -12.43 -5.93 12.55
N SER A 100 -11.61 -6.20 11.54
CA SER A 100 -10.15 -6.17 11.65
C SER A 100 -9.61 -4.90 10.99
N ILE A 101 -8.75 -4.19 11.72
CA ILE A 101 -8.15 -2.94 11.27
C ILE A 101 -6.63 -3.12 11.29
N GLN A 102 -5.97 -2.69 10.22
CA GLN A 102 -4.53 -2.61 10.14
C GLN A 102 -4.10 -1.15 10.31
N PRO A 103 -3.62 -0.74 11.49
CA PRO A 103 -3.30 0.66 11.77
C PRO A 103 -2.21 1.23 10.87
N SER A 104 -1.25 0.43 10.43
CA SER A 104 -0.19 0.85 9.52
C SER A 104 -0.72 1.41 8.18
N GLU A 105 -1.92 1.01 7.75
CA GLU A 105 -2.56 1.58 6.56
C GLU A 105 -2.84 3.08 6.72
N PHE A 106 -3.34 3.49 7.89
CA PHE A 106 -3.57 4.91 8.20
C PHE A 106 -2.26 5.68 8.41
N VAL A 107 -1.24 5.00 8.96
CA VAL A 107 0.08 5.61 9.14
C VAL A 107 0.75 5.91 7.80
N LYS A 108 0.48 5.17 6.72
CA LYS A 108 0.96 5.50 5.36
C LYS A 108 0.51 6.90 4.92
N ILE A 109 -0.75 7.26 5.19
CA ILE A 109 -1.30 8.59 4.87
C ILE A 109 -0.55 9.66 5.66
N ALA A 110 -0.45 9.46 6.98
CA ALA A 110 0.27 10.36 7.87
C ALA A 110 1.74 10.51 7.46
N TYR A 111 2.36 9.42 7.01
CA TYR A 111 3.76 9.39 6.59
C TYR A 111 4.03 10.27 5.38
N ILE A 112 3.20 10.17 4.34
CA ILE A 112 3.30 11.03 3.14
C ILE A 112 3.09 12.49 3.54
N PHE A 113 2.06 12.76 4.35
CA PHE A 113 1.76 14.10 4.82
C PHE A 113 2.92 14.71 5.62
N VAL A 114 3.48 13.99 6.57
CA VAL A 114 4.62 14.43 7.38
C VAL A 114 5.86 14.62 6.51
N GLY A 115 6.15 13.70 5.60
CA GLY A 115 7.29 13.79 4.68
C GLY A 115 7.19 15.02 3.77
N ALA A 116 6.05 15.22 3.12
CA ALA A 116 5.84 16.35 2.22
C ALA A 116 5.88 17.69 2.99
N SER A 117 5.22 17.79 4.15
CA SER A 117 5.18 19.02 4.94
C SER A 117 6.51 19.36 5.63
N THR A 118 7.28 18.35 6.04
CA THR A 118 8.58 18.55 6.69
C THR A 118 9.61 19.08 5.69
N LEU A 119 9.55 18.62 4.45
CA LEU A 119 10.50 18.95 3.42
C LEU A 119 10.06 20.12 2.53
N ASP A 120 8.84 20.61 2.65
CA ASP A 120 8.37 21.83 1.97
C ASP A 120 9.00 23.09 2.57
N SER A 121 9.16 23.15 3.90
CA SER A 121 9.87 24.24 4.57
C SER A 121 11.36 24.16 4.30
N LEU A 122 12.03 25.34 4.23
CA LEU A 122 13.47 25.49 3.96
C LEU A 122 14.30 24.35 4.56
N LEU A 123 15.19 23.75 3.76
CA LEU A 123 16.11 22.66 4.11
C LEU A 123 16.98 23.07 5.31
N THR A 124 16.42 23.02 6.52
CA THR A 124 17.23 23.00 7.73
C THR A 124 17.65 21.57 7.99
N LYS A 125 18.92 21.36 8.37
CA LYS A 125 19.41 20.02 8.79
C LYS A 125 18.47 19.40 9.84
N LYS A 126 17.82 20.21 10.66
CA LYS A 126 16.86 19.80 11.68
C LYS A 126 15.63 19.09 11.08
N ASN A 127 14.99 19.66 10.08
CA ASN A 127 13.77 19.09 9.48
C ASN A 127 14.05 17.72 8.82
N LEU A 128 15.17 17.60 8.14
CA LEU A 128 15.59 16.31 7.53
C LEU A 128 15.85 15.26 8.61
N THR A 129 16.55 15.64 9.68
CA THR A 129 16.83 14.73 10.80
C THR A 129 15.54 14.26 11.49
N GLU A 130 14.57 15.16 11.71
CA GLU A 130 13.24 14.82 12.27
C GLU A 130 12.52 13.79 11.41
N PHE A 131 12.55 13.95 10.08
CA PHE A 131 11.91 13.01 9.16
C PHE A 131 12.64 11.66 9.11
N ILE A 132 13.98 11.66 9.16
CA ILE A 132 14.77 10.41 9.23
C ILE A 132 14.46 9.65 10.52
N ILE A 133 14.40 10.34 11.67
CA ILE A 133 14.05 9.72 12.95
C ILE A 133 12.64 9.14 12.90
N PHE A 134 11.67 9.89 12.39
CA PHE A 134 10.29 9.41 12.23
C PHE A 134 10.24 8.16 11.35
N THR A 135 10.95 8.16 10.22
CA THR A 135 11.07 7.01 9.32
C THR A 135 11.68 5.80 10.02
N ALA A 136 12.76 6.01 10.78
CA ALA A 136 13.42 4.95 11.53
C ALA A 136 12.49 4.33 12.59
N ILE A 137 11.69 5.15 13.28
CA ILE A 137 10.69 4.69 14.24
C ILE A 137 9.61 3.85 13.53
N CYS A 138 9.08 4.33 12.40
CA CYS A 138 8.05 3.62 11.64
C CYS A 138 8.56 2.26 11.15
N ILE A 139 9.73 2.23 10.49
CA ILE A 139 10.32 1.00 9.97
C ILE A 139 10.69 0.05 11.12
N GLY A 140 11.26 0.57 12.21
CA GLY A 140 11.61 -0.22 13.39
C GLY A 140 10.40 -0.89 14.04
N ALA A 141 9.28 -0.15 14.20
CA ALA A 141 8.04 -0.69 14.71
C ALA A 141 7.48 -1.80 13.80
N LEU A 142 7.43 -1.57 12.49
CA LEU A 142 6.97 -2.55 11.51
C LEU A 142 7.87 -3.80 11.48
N PHE A 143 9.16 -3.61 11.65
CA PHE A 143 10.12 -4.72 11.77
C PHE A 143 9.85 -5.59 13.01
N ILE A 144 9.61 -4.96 14.17
CA ILE A 144 9.27 -5.69 15.40
C ILE A 144 7.97 -6.48 15.22
N MET A 145 6.98 -5.90 14.52
CA MET A 145 5.70 -6.54 14.19
C MET A 145 5.82 -7.64 13.12
N SER A 146 7.01 -7.86 12.54
CA SER A 146 7.26 -8.79 11.42
C SER A 146 6.50 -8.42 10.13
N ASP A 147 6.12 -7.17 9.96
CA ASP A 147 5.47 -6.63 8.76
C ASP A 147 6.51 -6.00 7.81
N LEU A 148 7.29 -6.89 7.20
CA LEU A 148 8.39 -6.45 6.30
C LEU A 148 7.88 -5.86 4.99
N GLY A 149 6.79 -6.37 4.46
CA GLY A 149 6.22 -5.83 3.23
C GLY A 149 5.90 -4.35 3.38
N THR A 150 5.19 -3.99 4.46
CA THR A 150 4.90 -2.59 4.77
C THR A 150 6.16 -1.80 5.09
N ALA A 151 7.14 -2.37 5.80
CA ALA A 151 8.42 -1.70 6.10
C ALA A 151 9.18 -1.31 4.82
N VAL A 152 9.25 -2.19 3.82
CA VAL A 152 9.88 -1.91 2.53
C VAL A 152 9.10 -0.83 1.75
N ILE A 153 7.77 -0.82 1.82
CA ILE A 153 6.94 0.24 1.23
C ILE A 153 7.28 1.61 1.84
N PHE A 154 7.38 1.69 3.17
CA PHE A 154 7.79 2.93 3.86
C PHE A 154 9.20 3.37 3.44
N PHE A 155 10.12 2.42 3.33
CA PHE A 155 11.48 2.71 2.90
C PHE A 155 11.55 3.26 1.47
N VAL A 156 10.86 2.63 0.51
CA VAL A 156 10.82 3.13 -0.88
C VAL A 156 10.14 4.50 -0.94
N THR A 157 9.07 4.71 -0.18
CA THR A 157 8.42 6.02 -0.08
C THR A 157 9.38 7.08 0.49
N PHE A 158 10.17 6.72 1.51
CA PHE A 158 11.25 7.58 2.02
C PHE A 158 12.25 7.96 0.94
N LEU A 159 12.73 7.00 0.15
CA LEU A 159 13.67 7.26 -0.94
C LEU A 159 13.11 8.25 -1.97
N VAL A 160 11.84 8.10 -2.34
CA VAL A 160 11.18 9.02 -3.28
C VAL A 160 11.08 10.42 -2.70
N ILE A 161 10.62 10.56 -1.44
CA ILE A 161 10.53 11.84 -0.74
C ILE A 161 11.92 12.51 -0.64
N ALA A 162 12.92 11.75 -0.22
CA ALA A 162 14.30 12.23 -0.07
C ALA A 162 14.89 12.67 -1.41
N PHE A 163 14.68 11.88 -2.47
CA PHE A 163 15.14 12.21 -3.82
C PHE A 163 14.44 13.45 -4.40
N MET A 164 13.13 13.50 -4.30
CA MET A 164 12.33 14.65 -4.77
C MET A 164 12.79 15.96 -4.14
N ARG A 165 13.31 15.88 -2.93
CA ARG A 165 13.78 17.05 -2.19
C ARG A 165 15.25 17.38 -2.41
N SER A 166 16.13 16.36 -2.36
CA SER A 166 17.58 16.58 -2.49
C SER A 166 18.05 16.73 -3.92
N GLY A 167 17.38 16.09 -4.87
CA GLY A 167 17.86 15.95 -6.25
C GLY A 167 19.19 15.20 -6.37
N ASP A 168 19.72 14.66 -5.27
CA ASP A 168 21.04 14.01 -5.22
C ASP A 168 20.91 12.49 -5.17
N ILE A 169 21.33 11.86 -6.25
CA ILE A 169 21.34 10.40 -6.38
C ILE A 169 22.29 9.72 -5.37
N LYS A 170 23.34 10.42 -4.90
CA LYS A 170 24.28 9.85 -3.93
C LYS A 170 23.58 9.56 -2.61
N THR A 171 22.67 10.43 -2.17
CA THR A 171 21.85 10.23 -0.98
C THR A 171 20.99 8.97 -1.12
N VAL A 172 20.41 8.74 -2.28
CA VAL A 172 19.61 7.54 -2.57
C VAL A 172 20.48 6.28 -2.54
N ILE A 173 21.64 6.31 -3.19
CA ILE A 173 22.59 5.18 -3.20
C ILE A 173 23.05 4.84 -1.77
N LEU A 174 23.38 5.85 -0.97
CA LEU A 174 23.78 5.65 0.43
C LEU A 174 22.66 5.01 1.25
N ALA A 175 21.43 5.49 1.10
CA ALA A 175 20.27 4.93 1.80
C ALA A 175 19.97 3.49 1.38
N ILE A 176 20.06 3.16 0.08
CA ILE A 176 19.91 1.80 -0.43
C ILE A 176 21.03 0.89 0.13
N SER A 177 22.28 1.35 0.15
CA SER A 177 23.40 0.58 0.70
C SER A 177 23.18 0.26 2.18
N ALA A 178 22.73 1.23 2.96
CA ALA A 178 22.40 1.03 4.36
C ALA A 178 21.22 0.04 4.56
N ALA A 179 20.21 0.10 3.68
CA ALA A 179 19.08 -0.82 3.73
C ALA A 179 19.47 -2.26 3.35
N VAL A 180 20.33 -2.44 2.34
CA VAL A 180 20.88 -3.77 1.98
C VAL A 180 21.65 -4.37 3.14
N PHE A 181 22.52 -3.59 3.79
CA PHE A 181 23.22 -4.03 4.98
C PHE A 181 22.28 -4.40 6.13
N GLY A 182 21.26 -3.55 6.39
CA GLY A 182 20.23 -3.84 7.37
C GLY A 182 19.44 -5.12 7.03
N ALA A 183 19.08 -5.33 5.77
CA ALA A 183 18.38 -6.53 5.31
C ALA A 183 19.22 -7.80 5.53
N MET A 184 20.52 -7.76 5.30
CA MET A 184 21.42 -8.89 5.60
C MET A 184 21.41 -9.24 7.09
N LEU A 185 21.47 -8.24 7.98
CA LEU A 185 21.37 -8.47 9.43
C LEU A 185 20.01 -9.07 9.82
N VAL A 186 18.93 -8.64 9.17
CA VAL A 186 17.58 -9.15 9.40
C VAL A 186 17.45 -10.61 9.00
N LEU A 187 17.96 -10.98 7.83
CA LEU A 187 17.91 -12.37 7.33
C LEU A 187 18.64 -13.34 8.28
N THR A 188 19.72 -12.88 8.92
CA THR A 188 20.42 -13.70 9.94
C THR A 188 19.68 -13.78 11.27
N ALA A 189 18.92 -12.73 11.64
CA ALA A 189 18.26 -12.62 12.93
C ALA A 189 16.83 -13.23 12.96
N ARG A 190 16.17 -13.40 11.81
CA ARG A 190 14.76 -13.81 11.69
C ARG A 190 14.58 -14.97 10.73
N PRO A 191 14.57 -16.24 11.22
CA PRO A 191 14.44 -17.44 10.38
C PRO A 191 13.17 -17.47 9.51
N TYR A 192 12.07 -16.91 10.00
CA TYR A 192 10.81 -16.82 9.24
C TYR A 192 10.98 -16.06 7.92
N ILE A 193 11.77 -14.99 7.94
CA ILE A 193 12.07 -14.17 6.76
C ILE A 193 13.00 -14.92 5.83
N ALA A 194 14.06 -15.50 6.39
CA ALA A 194 15.00 -16.32 5.62
C ALA A 194 14.29 -17.45 4.87
N ASN A 195 13.30 -18.11 5.49
CA ASN A 195 12.51 -19.15 4.86
C ASN A 195 11.71 -18.66 3.64
N ARG A 196 11.12 -17.46 3.70
CA ARG A 196 10.42 -16.87 2.54
C ARG A 196 11.36 -16.61 1.37
N PHE A 197 12.59 -16.14 1.65
CA PHE A 197 13.60 -15.95 0.61
C PHE A 197 14.16 -17.28 0.09
N ALA A 198 14.27 -18.29 0.93
CA ALA A 198 14.80 -19.61 0.53
C ALA A 198 13.89 -20.34 -0.46
N ILE A 199 12.57 -20.13 -0.36
CA ILE A 199 11.62 -20.78 -1.27
C ILE A 199 11.36 -19.98 -2.53
N TRP A 200 11.70 -18.69 -2.54
CA TRP A 200 11.51 -17.81 -3.70
C TRP A 200 12.24 -18.33 -4.94
N GLY A 201 11.52 -18.43 -6.06
CA GLY A 201 12.01 -19.02 -7.30
C GLY A 201 12.14 -20.56 -7.28
N ASN A 202 11.85 -21.20 -6.12
CA ASN A 202 11.95 -22.62 -5.89
C ASN A 202 10.66 -23.22 -5.29
N VAL A 203 9.52 -22.56 -5.48
CA VAL A 203 8.24 -22.93 -4.86
C VAL A 203 7.79 -24.37 -5.23
N TRP A 204 8.21 -24.86 -6.38
CA TRP A 204 7.91 -26.21 -6.87
C TRP A 204 8.70 -27.32 -6.19
N LEU A 205 9.75 -26.98 -5.41
CA LEU A 205 10.52 -27.99 -4.66
C LEU A 205 9.78 -28.43 -3.38
N ASP A 206 8.85 -27.60 -2.89
CA ASP A 206 8.07 -27.90 -1.66
C ASP A 206 6.62 -27.40 -1.85
N PRO A 207 5.85 -28.02 -2.78
CA PRO A 207 4.55 -27.52 -3.21
C PRO A 207 3.43 -27.73 -2.19
N ASP A 208 3.62 -28.61 -1.20
CA ASP A 208 2.59 -28.99 -0.23
C ASP A 208 2.81 -28.39 1.17
N ASP A 209 3.95 -27.72 1.41
CA ASP A 209 4.24 -27.00 2.67
C ASP A 209 4.57 -25.52 2.39
N LYS A 210 5.83 -25.18 2.32
CA LYS A 210 6.28 -23.76 2.24
C LYS A 210 5.89 -23.05 0.95
N GLY A 211 5.87 -23.76 -0.18
CA GLY A 211 5.46 -23.27 -1.49
C GLY A 211 3.96 -23.30 -1.77
N TYR A 212 3.16 -23.92 -0.86
CA TYR A 212 1.77 -24.23 -1.11
C TYR A 212 0.93 -23.06 -1.65
N GLN A 213 0.95 -21.92 -0.99
CA GLN A 213 0.15 -20.78 -1.41
C GLN A 213 0.54 -20.26 -2.80
N GLN A 214 1.85 -20.13 -3.08
CA GLN A 214 2.35 -19.62 -4.35
C GLN A 214 2.12 -20.61 -5.50
N VAL A 215 2.37 -21.91 -5.27
CA VAL A 215 2.11 -22.96 -6.28
C VAL A 215 0.64 -23.01 -6.64
N ARG A 216 -0.26 -23.01 -5.64
CA ARG A 216 -1.71 -22.97 -5.90
C ARG A 216 -2.12 -21.72 -6.63
N THR A 217 -1.58 -20.54 -6.25
CA THR A 217 -1.85 -19.28 -6.93
C THR A 217 -1.42 -19.33 -8.40
N LEU A 218 -0.24 -19.86 -8.71
CA LEU A 218 0.24 -19.99 -10.08
C LEU A 218 -0.65 -20.93 -10.91
N ILE A 219 -1.01 -22.09 -10.36
CA ILE A 219 -1.88 -23.08 -11.05
C ILE A 219 -3.24 -22.47 -11.35
N TYR A 220 -3.90 -21.86 -10.35
CA TYR A 220 -5.23 -21.31 -10.51
C TYR A 220 -5.22 -20.05 -11.41
N SER A 221 -4.22 -19.18 -11.29
CA SER A 221 -4.06 -18.03 -12.19
C SER A 221 -3.93 -18.48 -13.66
N ALA A 222 -3.20 -19.54 -13.91
CA ALA A 222 -3.05 -20.10 -15.27
C ALA A 222 -4.35 -20.72 -15.79
N SER A 223 -5.17 -21.31 -14.92
CA SER A 223 -6.45 -21.93 -15.29
C SER A 223 -7.48 -20.91 -15.77
N GLY A 224 -7.40 -19.64 -15.36
CA GLY A 224 -8.30 -18.57 -15.76
C GLY A 224 -8.20 -18.15 -17.23
N GLY A 225 -7.06 -18.43 -17.90
CA GLY A 225 -6.87 -18.09 -19.31
C GLY A 225 -7.05 -16.59 -19.58
N LEU A 226 -7.58 -16.25 -20.77
CA LEU A 226 -7.77 -14.85 -21.17
C LEU A 226 -8.99 -14.18 -20.53
N PHE A 227 -10.09 -14.92 -20.35
CA PHE A 227 -11.40 -14.36 -19.96
C PHE A 227 -11.85 -14.75 -18.55
N GLY A 228 -11.13 -15.61 -17.87
CA GLY A 228 -11.46 -16.10 -16.53
C GLY A 228 -12.44 -17.27 -16.53
N THR A 229 -12.56 -17.91 -15.38
CA THR A 229 -13.51 -19.01 -15.13
C THR A 229 -14.89 -18.50 -14.73
N GLY A 230 -15.00 -17.24 -14.36
CA GLY A 230 -16.22 -16.60 -13.81
C GLY A 230 -16.10 -16.28 -12.33
N ALA A 231 -16.76 -15.19 -11.91
CA ALA A 231 -16.73 -14.74 -10.53
C ALA A 231 -17.35 -15.79 -9.58
N GLY A 232 -16.62 -16.13 -8.51
CA GLY A 232 -17.03 -17.10 -7.49
C GLY A 232 -16.92 -18.57 -7.91
N THR A 233 -16.36 -18.88 -9.08
CA THR A 233 -16.15 -20.26 -9.54
C THR A 233 -14.70 -20.73 -9.37
N GLY A 234 -13.81 -19.85 -8.96
CA GLY A 234 -12.40 -20.13 -8.79
C GLY A 234 -12.08 -21.06 -7.62
N GLY A 235 -11.04 -21.87 -7.76
CA GLY A 235 -10.53 -22.74 -6.71
C GLY A 235 -9.64 -22.02 -5.73
N LEU A 236 -9.00 -20.92 -6.14
CA LEU A 236 -8.09 -20.13 -5.30
C LEU A 236 -8.81 -19.50 -4.10
N GLN A 237 -10.11 -19.22 -4.19
CA GLN A 237 -10.92 -18.72 -3.08
C GLN A 237 -10.84 -19.58 -1.81
N ASN A 238 -10.53 -20.88 -1.93
CA ASN A 238 -10.39 -21.80 -0.81
C ASN A 238 -8.99 -21.78 -0.15
N ILE A 239 -8.07 -21.02 -0.72
CA ILE A 239 -6.70 -20.87 -0.21
C ILE A 239 -6.66 -19.70 0.78
N PHE A 240 -5.95 -19.88 1.85
CA PHE A 240 -5.78 -18.83 2.86
C PHE A 240 -5.18 -17.55 2.25
N ALA A 241 -5.74 -16.38 2.64
CA ALA A 241 -5.36 -15.04 2.19
C ALA A 241 -5.55 -14.78 0.66
N SER A 242 -6.37 -15.57 -0.03
CA SER A 242 -6.70 -15.38 -1.44
C SER A 242 -7.31 -14.00 -1.72
N GLU A 243 -8.18 -13.52 -0.83
CA GLU A 243 -8.84 -12.22 -0.96
C GLU A 243 -7.95 -11.02 -0.61
N SER A 244 -6.83 -11.23 0.07
CA SER A 244 -5.92 -10.16 0.53
C SER A 244 -4.60 -10.18 -0.22
N ASP A 245 -3.75 -11.15 0.09
CA ASP A 245 -2.36 -11.19 -0.32
C ASP A 245 -2.17 -11.82 -1.72
N LEU A 246 -3.09 -12.70 -2.11
CA LEU A 246 -3.06 -13.43 -3.38
C LEU A 246 -4.15 -12.95 -4.35
N VAL A 247 -4.78 -11.81 -4.06
CA VAL A 247 -5.94 -11.31 -4.81
C VAL A 247 -5.66 -11.11 -6.30
N PHE A 248 -4.44 -10.79 -6.69
CA PHE A 248 -4.08 -10.69 -8.10
C PHE A 248 -4.21 -12.05 -8.82
N GLY A 249 -3.82 -13.13 -8.15
CA GLY A 249 -4.04 -14.49 -8.64
C GLY A 249 -5.53 -14.83 -8.79
N LEU A 250 -6.35 -14.40 -7.82
CA LEU A 250 -7.80 -14.57 -7.87
C LEU A 250 -8.42 -13.79 -9.03
N VAL A 251 -7.95 -12.56 -9.30
CA VAL A 251 -8.34 -11.79 -10.50
C VAL A 251 -7.98 -12.55 -11.77
N CYS A 252 -6.77 -13.11 -11.86
CA CYS A 252 -6.35 -13.89 -13.05
C CYS A 252 -7.24 -15.11 -13.25
N GLU A 253 -7.60 -15.84 -12.19
CA GLU A 253 -8.44 -17.02 -12.27
C GLU A 253 -9.88 -16.66 -12.65
N GLU A 254 -10.53 -15.78 -11.90
CA GLU A 254 -11.97 -15.54 -12.06
C GLU A 254 -12.31 -14.58 -13.20
N MET A 255 -11.49 -13.55 -13.45
CA MET A 255 -11.73 -12.51 -14.44
C MET A 255 -10.81 -12.60 -15.68
N GLY A 256 -9.78 -13.41 -15.61
CA GLY A 256 -8.84 -13.66 -16.69
C GLY A 256 -7.72 -12.64 -16.83
N PHE A 257 -6.77 -12.99 -17.69
CA PHE A 257 -5.54 -12.23 -17.91
C PHE A 257 -5.79 -10.81 -18.44
N ILE A 258 -6.83 -10.60 -19.26
CA ILE A 258 -7.15 -9.27 -19.82
C ILE A 258 -7.49 -8.28 -18.72
N ILE A 259 -8.33 -8.65 -17.76
CA ILE A 259 -8.69 -7.77 -16.63
C ILE A 259 -7.49 -7.58 -15.69
N ALA A 260 -6.71 -8.64 -15.42
CA ALA A 260 -5.51 -8.55 -14.62
C ALA A 260 -4.48 -7.57 -15.23
N LEU A 261 -4.27 -7.62 -16.54
CA LEU A 261 -3.41 -6.69 -17.27
C LEU A 261 -3.95 -5.26 -17.21
N LEU A 262 -5.26 -5.07 -17.40
CA LEU A 262 -5.90 -3.76 -17.30
C LEU A 262 -5.70 -3.13 -15.91
N ILE A 263 -5.80 -3.92 -14.85
CA ILE A 263 -5.51 -3.49 -13.48
C ILE A 263 -4.05 -3.04 -13.35
N ALA A 264 -3.10 -3.86 -13.80
CA ALA A 264 -1.68 -3.55 -13.72
C ALA A 264 -1.32 -2.26 -14.49
N VAL A 265 -1.85 -2.10 -15.71
CA VAL A 265 -1.66 -0.88 -16.53
C VAL A 265 -2.31 0.33 -15.87
N SER A 266 -3.50 0.17 -15.29
CA SER A 266 -4.20 1.24 -14.57
C SER A 266 -3.39 1.74 -13.37
N LEU A 267 -2.83 0.83 -12.59
CA LEU A 267 -1.99 1.18 -11.44
C LEU A 267 -0.67 1.83 -11.89
N ALA A 268 -0.03 1.32 -12.96
CA ALA A 268 1.15 1.95 -13.55
C ALA A 268 0.85 3.37 -14.07
N GLY A 269 -0.36 3.61 -14.56
CA GLY A 269 -0.84 4.92 -15.01
C GLY A 269 -0.79 6.00 -13.93
N LEU A 270 -0.86 5.63 -12.63
CA LEU A 270 -0.70 6.58 -11.51
C LEU A 270 0.63 7.32 -11.55
N VAL A 271 1.72 6.67 -12.00
CA VAL A 271 3.04 7.30 -12.13
C VAL A 271 3.00 8.42 -13.18
N LEU A 272 2.34 8.17 -14.31
CA LEU A 272 2.21 9.17 -15.38
C LEU A 272 1.37 10.36 -14.91
N TYR A 273 0.32 10.09 -14.13
CA TYR A 273 -0.50 11.14 -13.55
C TYR A 273 0.28 11.96 -12.51
N ALA A 274 1.00 11.33 -11.59
CA ALA A 274 1.83 12.02 -10.61
C ALA A 274 2.88 12.92 -11.28
N ARG A 275 3.51 12.44 -12.36
CA ARG A 275 4.42 13.25 -13.20
C ARG A 275 3.70 14.49 -13.77
N ALA A 276 2.50 14.32 -14.31
CA ALA A 276 1.74 15.43 -14.87
C ALA A 276 1.35 16.47 -13.81
N VAL A 277 1.01 16.02 -12.60
CA VAL A 277 0.75 16.88 -11.45
C VAL A 277 1.99 17.66 -11.06
N THR A 278 3.13 16.98 -10.94
CA THR A 278 4.41 17.61 -10.54
C THR A 278 4.84 18.72 -11.49
N THR A 279 4.63 18.55 -12.80
CA THR A 279 4.99 19.56 -13.80
C THR A 279 4.07 20.77 -13.80
N ARG A 280 2.85 20.65 -13.28
CA ARG A 280 1.84 21.74 -13.25
C ARG A 280 1.74 22.42 -11.89
N SER A 281 2.12 21.75 -10.81
CA SER A 281 2.01 22.28 -9.45
C SER A 281 3.06 23.36 -9.19
N ARG A 282 2.62 24.45 -8.55
CA ARG A 282 3.52 25.53 -8.06
C ARG A 282 4.02 25.27 -6.64
N SER A 283 3.42 24.33 -5.93
CA SER A 283 3.78 24.01 -4.53
C SER A 283 4.60 22.72 -4.45
N SER A 284 5.75 22.80 -3.79
CA SER A 284 6.61 21.62 -3.51
C SER A 284 5.87 20.58 -2.69
N PHE A 285 5.03 21.01 -1.73
CA PHE A 285 4.26 20.13 -0.89
C PHE A 285 3.39 19.15 -1.71
N TYR A 286 2.56 19.69 -2.61
CA TYR A 286 1.68 18.86 -3.44
C TYR A 286 2.45 17.97 -4.40
N SER A 287 3.56 18.48 -4.97
CA SER A 287 4.42 17.68 -5.86
C SER A 287 5.04 16.48 -5.14
N ILE A 288 5.60 16.69 -3.94
CA ILE A 288 6.20 15.64 -3.13
C ILE A 288 5.12 14.66 -2.68
N ALA A 289 3.97 15.14 -2.21
CA ALA A 289 2.88 14.31 -1.74
C ALA A 289 2.33 13.42 -2.87
N ALA A 290 2.08 13.98 -4.06
CA ALA A 290 1.58 13.23 -5.21
C ALA A 290 2.57 12.15 -5.68
N CYS A 291 3.85 12.48 -5.84
CA CYS A 291 4.86 11.50 -6.24
C CYS A 291 5.03 10.40 -5.18
N SER A 292 4.98 10.76 -3.90
CA SER A 292 5.12 9.79 -2.80
C SER A 292 3.92 8.86 -2.72
N ALA A 293 2.70 9.39 -2.90
CA ALA A 293 1.48 8.59 -2.93
C ALA A 293 1.47 7.61 -4.11
N ALA A 294 1.79 8.09 -5.32
CA ALA A 294 1.88 7.24 -6.49
C ALA A 294 2.96 6.16 -6.34
N ALA A 295 4.15 6.53 -5.84
CA ALA A 295 5.22 5.58 -5.59
C ALA A 295 4.82 4.50 -4.57
N LEU A 296 4.17 4.89 -3.47
CA LEU A 296 3.68 3.97 -2.46
C LEU A 296 2.67 2.98 -3.06
N LEU A 297 1.66 3.49 -3.77
CA LEU A 297 0.60 2.66 -4.35
C LEU A 297 1.13 1.71 -5.43
N VAL A 298 1.97 2.21 -6.34
CA VAL A 298 2.53 1.40 -7.43
C VAL A 298 3.52 0.37 -6.89
N PHE A 299 4.36 0.74 -5.94
CA PHE A 299 5.30 -0.20 -5.34
C PHE A 299 4.58 -1.29 -4.54
N GLN A 300 3.55 -0.93 -3.77
CA GLN A 300 2.71 -1.90 -3.05
C GLN A 300 2.00 -2.85 -4.03
N ALA A 301 1.43 -2.32 -5.12
CA ALA A 301 0.83 -3.14 -6.16
C ALA A 301 1.85 -4.09 -6.80
N SER A 302 3.06 -3.61 -7.08
CA SER A 302 4.14 -4.44 -7.62
C SER A 302 4.53 -5.58 -6.69
N LEU A 303 4.60 -5.32 -5.37
CA LEU A 303 4.86 -6.38 -4.39
C LEU A 303 3.77 -7.44 -4.35
N ASN A 304 2.49 -7.06 -4.48
CA ASN A 304 1.38 -8.01 -4.53
C ASN A 304 1.39 -8.82 -5.86
N ILE A 305 1.47 -8.14 -6.99
CA ILE A 305 1.46 -8.76 -8.33
C ILE A 305 2.65 -9.71 -8.49
N PHE A 306 3.86 -9.23 -8.22
CA PHE A 306 5.08 -10.02 -8.40
C PHE A 306 5.27 -11.07 -7.31
N GLY A 307 4.75 -10.84 -6.10
CA GLY A 307 4.71 -11.84 -5.04
C GLY A 307 3.75 -12.99 -5.35
N SER A 308 2.59 -12.69 -5.93
CA SER A 308 1.61 -13.70 -6.37
C SER A 308 2.11 -14.55 -7.55
N THR A 309 2.99 -13.98 -8.38
CA THR A 309 3.53 -14.63 -9.59
C THR A 309 4.94 -15.23 -9.38
N ASP A 310 5.43 -15.29 -8.16
CA ASP A 310 6.77 -15.79 -7.76
C ASP A 310 7.95 -15.04 -8.44
N ILE A 311 7.71 -13.85 -8.98
CA ILE A 311 8.78 -12.97 -9.49
C ILE A 311 9.53 -12.31 -8.31
N LEU A 312 8.80 -11.98 -7.24
CA LEU A 312 9.34 -11.50 -5.96
C LEU A 312 8.89 -12.44 -4.83
N PRO A 313 9.60 -12.46 -3.69
CA PRO A 313 9.14 -13.21 -2.54
C PRO A 313 7.79 -12.69 -2.06
N LEU A 314 6.89 -13.60 -1.65
CA LEU A 314 5.57 -13.24 -1.15
C LEU A 314 5.69 -12.44 0.17
N THR A 315 5.28 -11.19 0.14
CA THR A 315 5.43 -10.25 1.26
C THR A 315 4.18 -10.11 2.13
N GLY A 316 3.02 -10.59 1.67
CA GLY A 316 1.76 -10.47 2.41
C GLY A 316 1.20 -9.05 2.42
N VAL A 317 1.41 -8.28 1.36
CA VAL A 317 0.83 -6.94 1.20
C VAL A 317 -0.39 -6.98 0.29
N THR A 318 -1.36 -6.14 0.59
CA THR A 318 -2.62 -6.04 -0.16
C THR A 318 -2.44 -5.31 -1.49
N LEU A 319 -3.24 -5.68 -2.50
CA LEU A 319 -3.34 -4.93 -3.77
C LEU A 319 -4.23 -3.70 -3.57
N PRO A 320 -3.73 -2.48 -3.85
CA PRO A 320 -4.49 -1.26 -3.64
C PRO A 320 -5.87 -1.27 -4.31
N PHE A 321 -6.90 -0.84 -3.60
CA PHE A 321 -8.30 -0.73 -4.01
C PHE A 321 -9.05 -2.05 -4.23
N ILE A 322 -8.35 -3.18 -4.45
CA ILE A 322 -8.95 -4.46 -4.87
C ILE A 322 -9.02 -5.46 -3.73
N SER A 323 -7.92 -5.64 -2.96
CA SER A 323 -7.90 -6.59 -1.85
C SER A 323 -9.02 -6.36 -0.86
N ALA A 324 -9.61 -7.44 -0.38
CA ALA A 324 -10.55 -7.41 0.73
C ALA A 324 -9.83 -6.96 2.01
N GLY A 325 -10.21 -5.79 2.49
CA GLY A 325 -9.63 -5.21 3.70
C GLY A 325 -10.18 -3.80 3.91
N GLY A 326 -11.13 -3.65 4.83
CA GLY A 326 -11.82 -2.37 5.04
C GLY A 326 -10.86 -1.20 5.33
N SER A 327 -9.82 -1.41 6.14
CA SER A 327 -8.82 -0.39 6.47
C SER A 327 -7.95 -0.01 5.26
N SER A 328 -7.58 -0.98 4.43
CA SER A 328 -6.77 -0.74 3.23
C SER A 328 -7.54 0.11 2.21
N THR A 329 -8.79 -0.24 1.92
CA THR A 329 -9.64 0.51 0.99
C THR A 329 -9.87 1.94 1.44
N VAL A 330 -10.09 2.17 2.73
CA VAL A 330 -10.21 3.52 3.32
C VAL A 330 -8.91 4.29 3.14
N SER A 331 -7.76 3.68 3.47
CA SER A 331 -6.45 4.32 3.36
C SER A 331 -6.11 4.75 1.94
N TYR A 332 -6.34 3.91 0.94
CA TYR A 332 -5.99 4.22 -0.45
C TYR A 332 -6.82 5.37 -1.05
N THR A 333 -8.07 5.48 -0.67
CA THR A 333 -8.89 6.62 -1.06
C THR A 333 -8.39 7.93 -0.46
N HIS A 334 -7.78 7.89 0.73
CA HIS A 334 -7.18 9.06 1.37
C HIS A 334 -5.85 9.46 0.73
N LEU A 335 -4.98 8.50 0.41
CA LEU A 335 -3.68 8.78 -0.23
C LEU A 335 -3.83 9.61 -1.50
N ARG A 336 -4.91 9.40 -2.21
CA ARG A 336 -5.28 10.11 -3.40
C ARG A 336 -5.57 11.61 -3.20
N ALA A 337 -5.99 12.04 -2.02
CA ALA A 337 -6.20 13.46 -1.75
C ALA A 337 -4.89 14.27 -1.87
N HIS A 338 -3.74 13.64 -1.68
CA HIS A 338 -2.43 14.27 -1.84
C HIS A 338 -2.06 14.50 -3.32
N GLU A 339 -2.73 13.83 -4.26
CA GLU A 339 -2.42 13.91 -5.69
C GLU A 339 -3.20 15.02 -6.42
N THR A 340 -4.05 15.76 -5.73
CA THR A 340 -4.91 16.77 -6.36
C THR A 340 -4.48 18.20 -6.04
N PRO A 341 -3.54 18.81 -6.79
CA PRO A 341 -3.37 20.26 -6.76
C PRO A 341 -4.52 20.94 -7.53
N GLU A 342 -4.83 22.13 -7.12
CA GLU A 342 -5.75 23.02 -7.84
C GLU A 342 -5.24 23.42 -9.23
#